data_4c1d656078296aa08a89aa46040c6bb9
#
_entry.id   4c1d656078296aa08a89aa46040c6bb9
#
_cell.length_a   1.000
_cell.length_b   1.000
_cell.length_c   1.000
_cell.angle_alpha   90.00
_cell.angle_beta   90.00
_cell.angle_gamma   90.00
#
_symmetry.space_group_name_H-M   'P 1'
#
loop_
_entity.id
_entity.type
_entity.pdbx_description
1 polymer ?
#
loop_
_entity_poly.entity_id
_entity_poly.type
_entity_poly.pdbx_seq_one_letter_code
_entity_poly.pdbx_strand_id
1 'polypeptide(L)'
;MTDITGRVALITGAARGQGRSHALTLAAAGADIVATDISKPITTVPYELATPDDLAGTVAEVEKLGRSVIGLECDVRDGAALDGAVEAAISHFGKIDILVANAGIWALGPLWELTDDQWQDMIDVNLTGVWRSIKAVVPAMIANRGGSIVLTSSVNGFEAGAGFGHYVAAKHGVLGLMRNAALELGRYNIRCNAVCPGFVDTKMNDWQGAYDMMAGGPGGTREDRQSGAHNWSVLAGRGALSPATISKAVLWLASDDAADVTGVALPVDGGHLILPGINADPVHDL
;
A
#
# COMPACT_ATOMS: atom_id res chain seq x y z
N MET A 1 -12.19 7.80 -19.07
CA MET A 1 -11.75 7.54 -17.68
C MET A 1 -12.07 6.09 -17.39
N THR A 2 -11.20 5.37 -16.75
CA THR A 2 -11.43 3.98 -16.31
C THR A 2 -12.67 3.95 -15.43
N ASP A 3 -13.65 3.12 -15.76
CA ASP A 3 -14.91 2.96 -15.05
C ASP A 3 -14.93 1.59 -14.35
N ILE A 4 -15.18 1.60 -13.04
CA ILE A 4 -15.35 0.42 -12.21
C ILE A 4 -16.66 0.48 -11.41
N THR A 5 -17.66 1.14 -11.99
CA THR A 5 -19.00 1.27 -11.38
C THR A 5 -19.58 -0.09 -11.03
N GLY A 6 -20.14 -0.19 -9.83
CA GLY A 6 -20.74 -1.40 -9.30
C GLY A 6 -19.72 -2.43 -8.77
N ARG A 7 -18.43 -2.14 -8.75
CA ARG A 7 -17.43 -2.96 -8.06
C ARG A 7 -17.32 -2.57 -6.60
N VAL A 8 -16.93 -3.53 -5.76
CA VAL A 8 -16.68 -3.36 -4.33
C VAL A 8 -15.20 -3.58 -4.05
N ALA A 9 -14.54 -2.57 -3.49
CA ALA A 9 -13.11 -2.61 -3.17
C ALA A 9 -12.87 -2.62 -1.66
N LEU A 10 -12.20 -3.68 -1.16
CA LEU A 10 -11.68 -3.75 0.20
C LEU A 10 -10.23 -3.23 0.19
N ILE A 11 -9.95 -2.24 1.05
CA ILE A 11 -8.66 -1.57 1.13
C ILE A 11 -8.16 -1.61 2.56
N THR A 12 -6.98 -2.20 2.79
CA THR A 12 -6.35 -2.19 4.11
C THR A 12 -5.42 -1.00 4.28
N GLY A 13 -5.34 -0.44 5.51
CA GLY A 13 -4.58 0.78 5.76
C GLY A 13 -5.21 2.01 5.09
N ALA A 14 -6.55 2.10 5.09
CA ALA A 14 -7.32 3.07 4.31
C ALA A 14 -7.57 4.40 5.00
N ALA A 15 -7.19 4.55 6.27
CA ALA A 15 -7.49 5.75 7.05
C ALA A 15 -6.71 6.98 6.58
N ARG A 16 -5.52 6.80 5.98
CA ARG A 16 -4.65 7.91 5.55
C ARG A 16 -3.69 7.53 4.41
N GLY A 17 -2.88 8.50 3.96
CA GLY A 17 -1.79 8.27 3.00
C GLY A 17 -2.23 7.62 1.71
N GLN A 18 -1.51 6.57 1.29
CA GLN A 18 -1.83 5.86 0.05
C GLN A 18 -3.20 5.19 0.11
N GLY A 19 -3.54 4.51 1.23
CA GLY A 19 -4.81 3.79 1.36
C GLY A 19 -6.04 4.71 1.25
N ARG A 20 -6.03 5.89 1.90
CA ARG A 20 -7.08 6.91 1.70
C ARG A 20 -7.13 7.36 0.24
N SER A 21 -5.98 7.62 -0.37
CA SER A 21 -5.92 8.02 -1.78
C SER A 21 -6.46 6.93 -2.71
N HIS A 22 -6.20 5.65 -2.41
CA HIS A 22 -6.78 4.53 -3.16
C HIS A 22 -8.31 4.51 -3.03
N ALA A 23 -8.82 4.64 -1.79
CA ALA A 23 -10.26 4.67 -1.53
C ALA A 23 -10.96 5.78 -2.33
N LEU A 24 -10.44 7.00 -2.29
CA LEU A 24 -10.99 8.14 -3.02
C LEU A 24 -10.88 7.97 -4.54
N THR A 25 -9.76 7.45 -5.04
CA THR A 25 -9.56 7.25 -6.48
C THR A 25 -10.48 6.17 -7.03
N LEU A 26 -10.64 5.04 -6.33
CA LEU A 26 -11.54 3.97 -6.73
C LEU A 26 -13.01 4.39 -6.59
N ALA A 27 -13.36 5.13 -5.55
CA ALA A 27 -14.70 5.70 -5.37
C ALA A 27 -15.05 6.68 -6.49
N ALA A 28 -14.14 7.58 -6.85
CA ALA A 28 -14.33 8.52 -7.96
C ALA A 28 -14.49 7.82 -9.32
N ALA A 29 -13.95 6.59 -9.46
CA ALA A 29 -14.13 5.74 -10.63
C ALA A 29 -15.38 4.83 -10.55
N GLY A 30 -16.21 4.96 -9.50
CA GLY A 30 -17.51 4.31 -9.37
C GLY A 30 -17.57 3.11 -8.43
N ALA A 31 -16.49 2.73 -7.77
CA ALA A 31 -16.52 1.63 -6.80
C ALA A 31 -17.16 2.01 -5.46
N ASP A 32 -17.78 1.05 -4.80
CA ASP A 32 -18.13 1.10 -3.37
C ASP A 32 -16.94 0.61 -2.55
N ILE A 33 -16.78 1.12 -1.32
CA ILE A 33 -15.54 0.98 -0.56
C ILE A 33 -15.78 0.28 0.79
N VAL A 34 -14.89 -0.67 1.09
CA VAL A 34 -14.67 -1.20 2.44
C VAL A 34 -13.30 -0.69 2.91
N ALA A 35 -13.32 0.33 3.74
CA ALA A 35 -12.11 0.97 4.27
C ALA A 35 -11.75 0.34 5.61
N THR A 36 -10.57 -0.28 5.73
CA THR A 36 -10.11 -0.86 6.99
C THR A 36 -8.78 -0.26 7.44
N ASP A 37 -8.63 -0.04 8.75
CA ASP A 37 -7.36 0.39 9.36
C ASP A 37 -7.26 -0.09 10.81
N ILE A 38 -6.04 -0.15 11.36
CA ILE A 38 -5.80 -0.64 12.72
C ILE A 38 -6.34 0.30 13.80
N SER A 39 -6.27 1.62 13.58
CA SER A 39 -6.67 2.67 14.53
C SER A 39 -6.01 2.58 15.92
N LYS A 40 -4.87 1.90 16.04
CA LYS A 40 -4.10 1.69 17.26
C LYS A 40 -2.60 1.85 17.02
N PRO A 41 -1.83 2.30 18.02
CA PRO A 41 -0.37 2.37 17.90
C PRO A 41 0.25 0.96 17.88
N ILE A 42 1.38 0.83 17.19
CA ILE A 42 2.31 -0.30 17.28
C ILE A 42 3.58 0.26 17.91
N THR A 43 4.00 -0.30 19.03
CA THR A 43 5.06 0.29 19.87
C THR A 43 6.44 0.33 19.19
N THR A 44 6.68 -0.54 18.22
CA THR A 44 7.91 -0.59 17.43
C THR A 44 7.96 0.40 16.27
N VAL A 45 6.84 1.09 15.99
CA VAL A 45 6.74 2.08 14.91
C VAL A 45 7.05 3.47 15.43
N PRO A 46 8.04 4.19 14.86
CA PRO A 46 8.54 5.45 15.42
C PRO A 46 7.71 6.69 15.07
N TYR A 47 6.55 6.53 14.46
CA TYR A 47 5.64 7.62 14.10
C TYR A 47 4.19 7.26 14.44
N GLU A 48 3.34 8.28 14.58
CA GLU A 48 1.92 8.09 14.87
C GLU A 48 1.24 7.31 13.76
N LEU A 49 0.50 6.26 14.11
CA LEU A 49 -0.38 5.54 13.21
C LEU A 49 -1.73 6.24 13.05
N ALA A 50 -2.59 5.71 12.20
CA ALA A 50 -3.92 6.26 11.95
C ALA A 50 -4.80 6.19 13.21
N THR A 51 -5.69 7.17 13.34
CA THR A 51 -6.69 7.25 14.40
C THR A 51 -8.07 6.84 13.88
N PRO A 52 -9.05 6.56 14.77
CA PRO A 52 -10.44 6.36 14.35
C PRO A 52 -11.00 7.55 13.56
N ASP A 53 -10.63 8.79 13.92
CA ASP A 53 -11.06 9.99 13.20
C ASP A 53 -10.48 10.07 11.79
N ASP A 54 -9.26 9.58 11.58
CA ASP A 54 -8.69 9.47 10.23
C ASP A 54 -9.51 8.53 9.34
N LEU A 55 -9.95 7.39 9.88
CA LEU A 55 -10.78 6.44 9.16
C LEU A 55 -12.17 7.02 8.88
N ALA A 56 -12.79 7.64 9.88
CA ALA A 56 -14.06 8.34 9.72
C ALA A 56 -13.98 9.46 8.67
N GLY A 57 -12.85 10.18 8.62
CA GLY A 57 -12.57 11.17 7.59
C GLY A 57 -12.52 10.56 6.17
N THR A 58 -11.91 9.39 6.01
CA THR A 58 -11.92 8.69 4.71
C THR A 58 -13.34 8.27 4.30
N VAL A 59 -14.14 7.74 5.24
CA VAL A 59 -15.53 7.39 5.00
C VAL A 59 -16.32 8.62 4.51
N ALA A 60 -16.25 9.73 5.24
CA ALA A 60 -16.96 10.95 4.89
C ALA A 60 -16.56 11.51 3.51
N GLU A 61 -15.28 11.37 3.13
CA GLU A 61 -14.80 11.81 1.81
C GLU A 61 -15.33 10.91 0.67
N VAL A 62 -15.42 9.60 0.88
CA VAL A 62 -16.01 8.66 -0.08
C VAL A 62 -17.51 8.91 -0.24
N GLU A 63 -18.25 9.16 0.85
CA GLU A 63 -19.67 9.50 0.83
C GLU A 63 -19.94 10.79 0.01
N LYS A 64 -19.07 11.81 0.12
CA LYS A 64 -19.16 13.04 -0.69
C LYS A 64 -19.01 12.79 -2.19
N LEU A 65 -18.35 11.70 -2.59
CA LEU A 65 -18.26 11.24 -3.98
C LEU A 65 -19.52 10.49 -4.44
N GLY A 66 -20.54 10.34 -3.57
CA GLY A 66 -21.78 9.64 -3.88
C GLY A 66 -21.63 8.11 -3.92
N ARG A 67 -20.59 7.56 -3.25
CA ARG A 67 -20.39 6.11 -3.19
C ARG A 67 -20.73 5.56 -1.81
N SER A 68 -21.17 4.30 -1.79
CA SER A 68 -21.40 3.59 -0.54
C SER A 68 -20.08 3.15 0.08
N VAL A 69 -19.96 3.28 1.40
CA VAL A 69 -18.74 2.94 2.12
C VAL A 69 -19.03 2.41 3.52
N ILE A 70 -18.25 1.44 3.96
CA ILE A 70 -18.15 1.05 5.37
C ILE A 70 -16.72 1.20 5.85
N GLY A 71 -16.55 1.79 7.04
CA GLY A 71 -15.26 1.92 7.73
C GLY A 71 -15.20 0.94 8.90
N LEU A 72 -14.16 0.13 8.97
CA LEU A 72 -14.01 -0.92 9.98
C LEU A 72 -12.61 -0.85 10.63
N GLU A 73 -12.55 -0.87 11.96
CA GLU A 73 -11.28 -1.10 12.64
C GLU A 73 -10.84 -2.55 12.40
N CYS A 74 -9.66 -2.73 11.81
CA CYS A 74 -9.12 -4.04 11.50
C CYS A 74 -7.59 -4.02 11.51
N ASP A 75 -6.98 -4.78 12.40
CA ASP A 75 -5.56 -5.06 12.39
C ASP A 75 -5.27 -6.23 11.45
N VAL A 76 -4.48 -6.01 10.40
CA VAL A 76 -4.12 -7.07 9.44
C VAL A 76 -3.30 -8.21 10.06
N ARG A 77 -2.76 -8.02 11.28
CA ARG A 77 -2.11 -9.06 12.06
C ARG A 77 -3.12 -10.03 12.69
N ASP A 78 -4.38 -9.66 12.75
CA ASP A 78 -5.48 -10.50 13.27
C ASP A 78 -6.32 -11.07 12.12
N GLY A 79 -6.21 -12.38 11.91
CA GLY A 79 -6.99 -13.07 10.88
C GLY A 79 -8.50 -13.03 11.13
N ALA A 80 -8.94 -13.09 12.39
CA ALA A 80 -10.37 -13.04 12.72
C ALA A 80 -10.96 -11.64 12.44
N ALA A 81 -10.19 -10.57 12.68
CA ALA A 81 -10.61 -9.22 12.31
C ALA A 81 -10.78 -9.06 10.79
N LEU A 82 -9.87 -9.64 9.99
CA LEU A 82 -9.99 -9.64 8.53
C LEU A 82 -11.19 -10.47 8.05
N ASP A 83 -11.42 -11.64 8.62
CA ASP A 83 -12.60 -12.47 8.30
C ASP A 83 -13.89 -11.70 8.63
N GLY A 84 -13.97 -11.03 9.78
CA GLY A 84 -15.09 -10.17 10.15
C GLY A 84 -15.29 -8.98 9.21
N ALA A 85 -14.22 -8.37 8.71
CA ALA A 85 -14.30 -7.30 7.71
C ALA A 85 -14.86 -7.80 6.37
N VAL A 86 -14.47 -9.01 5.95
CA VAL A 86 -15.01 -9.65 4.73
C VAL A 86 -16.49 -10.01 4.93
N GLU A 87 -16.88 -10.57 6.08
CA GLU A 87 -18.28 -10.86 6.39
C GLU A 87 -19.16 -9.61 6.37
N ALA A 88 -18.68 -8.50 6.97
CA ALA A 88 -19.37 -7.22 6.93
C ALA A 88 -19.51 -6.68 5.49
N ALA A 89 -18.46 -6.79 4.68
CA ALA A 89 -18.48 -6.41 3.27
C ALA A 89 -19.52 -7.21 2.46
N ILE A 90 -19.53 -8.53 2.63
CA ILE A 90 -20.50 -9.42 1.95
C ILE A 90 -21.94 -9.13 2.43
N SER A 91 -22.15 -8.92 3.73
CA SER A 91 -23.46 -8.58 4.28
C SER A 91 -23.99 -7.27 3.74
N HIS A 92 -23.13 -6.26 3.54
CA HIS A 92 -23.52 -4.92 3.10
C HIS A 92 -23.63 -4.76 1.58
N PHE A 93 -22.67 -5.32 0.84
CA PHE A 93 -22.52 -5.13 -0.61
C PHE A 93 -22.81 -6.39 -1.44
N GLY A 94 -22.89 -7.56 -0.80
CA GLY A 94 -23.14 -8.84 -1.46
C GLY A 94 -21.88 -9.48 -2.08
N LYS A 95 -20.77 -8.76 -2.18
CA LYS A 95 -19.56 -9.21 -2.89
C LYS A 95 -18.31 -8.41 -2.51
N ILE A 96 -17.15 -8.91 -2.94
CA ILE A 96 -15.89 -8.18 -3.02
C ILE A 96 -15.26 -8.48 -4.39
N ASP A 97 -15.03 -7.45 -5.19
CA ASP A 97 -14.44 -7.55 -6.53
C ASP A 97 -12.95 -7.21 -6.53
N ILE A 98 -12.52 -6.32 -5.62
CA ILE A 98 -11.17 -5.76 -5.58
C ILE A 98 -10.64 -5.86 -4.15
N LEU A 99 -9.41 -6.36 -4.01
CA LEU A 99 -8.60 -6.21 -2.79
C LEU A 99 -7.43 -5.29 -3.09
N VAL A 100 -7.25 -4.26 -2.28
CA VAL A 100 -6.01 -3.49 -2.21
C VAL A 100 -5.36 -3.75 -0.84
N ALA A 101 -4.41 -4.68 -0.79
CA ALA A 101 -3.63 -4.99 0.40
C ALA A 101 -2.51 -3.96 0.54
N ASN A 102 -2.84 -2.83 1.19
CA ASN A 102 -1.98 -1.65 1.26
C ASN A 102 -1.42 -1.40 2.67
N ALA A 103 -2.04 -1.91 3.73
CA ALA A 103 -1.54 -1.72 5.09
C ALA A 103 -0.05 -2.04 5.21
N GLY A 104 0.71 -1.15 5.84
CA GLY A 104 2.14 -1.31 5.99
C GLY A 104 2.74 -0.32 6.96
N ILE A 105 3.87 -0.71 7.54
CA ILE A 105 4.69 0.09 8.44
C ILE A 105 6.13 0.13 7.93
N TRP A 106 6.90 1.11 8.44
CA TRP A 106 8.33 1.25 8.15
C TRP A 106 9.06 1.78 9.38
N ALA A 107 10.26 1.27 9.63
CA ALA A 107 11.13 1.71 10.70
C ALA A 107 12.59 1.50 10.30
N LEU A 108 13.49 2.18 11.00
CA LEU A 108 14.94 2.09 10.80
C LEU A 108 15.59 1.37 11.96
N GLY A 109 16.66 0.64 11.66
CA GLY A 109 17.57 -0.01 12.60
C GLY A 109 18.59 -0.86 11.85
N PRO A 110 19.87 -0.87 12.27
CA PRO A 110 20.86 -1.79 11.74
C PRO A 110 20.37 -3.24 11.91
N LEU A 111 20.57 -4.08 10.89
CA LEU A 111 20.02 -5.44 10.86
C LEU A 111 20.35 -6.27 12.10
N TRP A 112 21.55 -6.11 12.66
CA TRP A 112 22.05 -6.83 13.83
C TRP A 112 21.65 -6.22 15.18
N GLU A 113 20.97 -5.05 15.18
CA GLU A 113 20.47 -4.34 16.37
C GLU A 113 18.95 -4.37 16.47
N LEU A 114 18.26 -4.87 15.43
CA LEU A 114 16.81 -5.01 15.47
C LEU A 114 16.42 -5.98 16.59
N THR A 115 15.45 -5.56 17.41
CA THR A 115 14.84 -6.48 18.38
C THR A 115 13.93 -7.48 17.66
N ASP A 116 13.68 -8.62 18.31
CA ASP A 116 12.73 -9.62 17.79
C ASP A 116 11.35 -9.02 17.56
N ASP A 117 10.88 -8.11 18.44
CA ASP A 117 9.59 -7.44 18.30
C ASP A 117 9.56 -6.51 17.06
N GLN A 118 10.64 -5.74 16.82
CA GLN A 118 10.74 -4.90 15.62
C GLN A 118 10.72 -5.72 14.34
N TRP A 119 11.44 -6.84 14.34
CA TRP A 119 11.42 -7.77 13.21
C TRP A 119 10.02 -8.37 13.02
N GLN A 120 9.42 -8.89 14.10
CA GLN A 120 8.15 -9.60 14.04
C GLN A 120 7.01 -8.68 13.63
N ASP A 121 6.88 -7.48 14.20
CA ASP A 121 5.85 -6.50 13.83
C ASP A 121 5.96 -6.12 12.34
N MET A 122 7.19 -5.95 11.83
CA MET A 122 7.42 -5.63 10.43
C MET A 122 6.96 -6.75 9.50
N ILE A 123 7.29 -7.99 9.82
CA ILE A 123 6.88 -9.17 9.05
C ILE A 123 5.37 -9.40 9.18
N ASP A 124 4.83 -9.28 10.39
CA ASP A 124 3.41 -9.54 10.64
C ASP A 124 2.50 -8.53 9.92
N VAL A 125 2.87 -7.26 9.86
CA VAL A 125 2.10 -6.26 9.11
C VAL A 125 2.36 -6.36 7.61
N ASN A 126 3.63 -6.25 7.18
CA ASN A 126 3.96 -6.02 5.77
C ASN A 126 3.98 -7.29 4.91
N LEU A 127 4.01 -8.47 5.48
CA LEU A 127 4.02 -9.75 4.75
C LEU A 127 2.88 -10.66 5.18
N THR A 128 2.84 -11.05 6.46
CA THR A 128 1.81 -11.96 6.99
C THR A 128 0.41 -11.34 6.86
N GLY A 129 0.28 -10.04 7.13
CA GLY A 129 -0.99 -9.30 6.98
C GLY A 129 -1.47 -9.23 5.54
N VAL A 130 -0.55 -9.10 4.57
CA VAL A 130 -0.88 -9.17 3.14
C VAL A 130 -1.40 -10.57 2.78
N TRP A 131 -0.72 -11.63 3.23
CA TRP A 131 -1.18 -13.00 3.03
C TRP A 131 -2.54 -13.24 3.67
N ARG A 132 -2.77 -12.79 4.91
CA ARG A 132 -4.06 -12.90 5.60
C ARG A 132 -5.17 -12.18 4.86
N SER A 133 -4.89 -10.99 4.31
CA SER A 133 -5.86 -10.23 3.50
C SER A 133 -6.27 -11.01 2.24
N ILE A 134 -5.31 -11.62 1.54
CA ILE A 134 -5.60 -12.50 0.40
C ILE A 134 -6.45 -13.69 0.85
N LYS A 135 -6.04 -14.38 1.91
CA LYS A 135 -6.73 -15.56 2.44
C LYS A 135 -8.19 -15.26 2.78
N ALA A 136 -8.46 -14.10 3.37
CA ALA A 136 -9.82 -13.72 3.78
C ALA A 136 -10.74 -13.45 2.58
N VAL A 137 -10.25 -12.76 1.52
CA VAL A 137 -11.13 -12.35 0.40
C VAL A 137 -11.29 -13.42 -0.68
N VAL A 138 -10.30 -14.30 -0.86
CA VAL A 138 -10.26 -15.26 -1.98
C VAL A 138 -11.50 -16.17 -2.04
N PRO A 139 -12.04 -16.72 -0.94
CA PRO A 139 -13.26 -17.51 -1.00
C PRO A 139 -14.44 -16.77 -1.63
N ALA A 140 -14.63 -15.50 -1.29
CA ALA A 140 -15.70 -14.66 -1.85
C ALA A 140 -15.46 -14.37 -3.33
N MET A 141 -14.22 -14.06 -3.73
CA MET A 141 -13.87 -13.83 -5.13
C MET A 141 -14.04 -15.09 -5.99
N ILE A 142 -13.71 -16.27 -5.47
CA ILE A 142 -13.98 -17.55 -6.16
C ILE A 142 -15.47 -17.75 -6.37
N ALA A 143 -16.30 -17.50 -5.35
CA ALA A 143 -17.76 -17.59 -5.45
C ALA A 143 -18.32 -16.62 -6.50
N ASN A 144 -17.73 -15.42 -6.61
CA ASN A 144 -18.08 -14.38 -7.61
C ASN A 144 -17.47 -14.66 -9.00
N ARG A 145 -16.65 -15.71 -9.16
CA ARG A 145 -15.99 -16.12 -10.40
C ARG A 145 -15.05 -15.06 -10.99
N GLY A 146 -14.38 -14.30 -10.16
CA GLY A 146 -13.39 -13.30 -10.61
C GLY A 146 -13.05 -12.30 -9.54
N GLY A 147 -12.01 -11.53 -9.80
CA GLY A 147 -11.56 -10.46 -8.93
C GLY A 147 -10.21 -9.88 -9.33
N SER A 148 -9.84 -8.78 -8.71
CA SER A 148 -8.52 -8.17 -8.85
C SER A 148 -7.89 -7.92 -7.48
N ILE A 149 -6.69 -8.45 -7.28
CA ILE A 149 -5.89 -8.26 -6.07
C ILE A 149 -4.70 -7.39 -6.43
N VAL A 150 -4.54 -6.26 -5.73
CA VAL A 150 -3.41 -5.36 -5.86
C VAL A 150 -2.68 -5.28 -4.53
N LEU A 151 -1.42 -5.73 -4.52
CA LEU A 151 -0.58 -5.71 -3.33
C LEU A 151 0.34 -4.49 -3.36
N THR A 152 0.54 -3.83 -2.24
CA THR A 152 1.51 -2.74 -2.10
C THR A 152 2.85 -3.30 -1.64
N SER A 153 3.77 -3.52 -2.59
CA SER A 153 5.18 -3.79 -2.29
C SER A 153 5.96 -2.46 -2.16
N SER A 154 7.10 -2.34 -2.77
CA SER A 154 7.99 -1.17 -2.78
C SER A 154 9.07 -1.37 -3.84
N VAL A 155 9.82 -0.33 -4.20
CA VAL A 155 11.13 -0.47 -4.85
C VAL A 155 12.05 -1.39 -4.05
N ASN A 156 11.92 -1.39 -2.72
CA ASN A 156 12.63 -2.31 -1.82
C ASN A 156 12.13 -3.77 -1.88
N GLY A 157 11.23 -4.09 -2.77
CA GLY A 157 10.95 -5.46 -3.21
C GLY A 157 11.93 -5.98 -4.27
N PHE A 158 12.76 -5.08 -4.84
CA PHE A 158 13.77 -5.37 -5.88
C PHE A 158 15.19 -5.06 -5.44
N GLU A 159 15.36 -4.12 -4.51
CA GLU A 159 16.67 -3.63 -4.08
C GLU A 159 16.83 -3.70 -2.57
N ALA A 160 18.08 -3.63 -2.13
CA ALA A 160 18.42 -3.53 -0.72
C ALA A 160 18.23 -2.10 -0.20
N GLY A 161 18.11 -1.97 1.12
CA GLY A 161 18.06 -0.69 1.82
C GLY A 161 18.81 -0.77 3.14
N ALA A 162 19.81 0.07 3.30
CA ALA A 162 20.60 0.10 4.54
C ALA A 162 19.74 0.62 5.71
N GLY A 163 19.79 -0.09 6.85
CA GLY A 163 19.09 0.29 8.06
C GLY A 163 17.59 -0.10 8.12
N PHE A 164 17.08 -0.86 7.15
CA PHE A 164 15.68 -1.37 7.18
C PHE A 164 15.52 -2.76 6.55
N GLY A 165 16.47 -3.67 6.86
CA GLY A 165 16.52 -5.03 6.31
C GLY A 165 15.24 -5.85 6.52
N HIS A 166 14.53 -5.68 7.64
CA HIS A 166 13.25 -6.33 7.92
C HIS A 166 12.16 -5.89 6.94
N TYR A 167 12.10 -4.58 6.58
CA TYR A 167 11.18 -4.06 5.57
C TYR A 167 11.52 -4.61 4.18
N VAL A 168 12.80 -4.60 3.81
CA VAL A 168 13.31 -5.18 2.55
C VAL A 168 12.89 -6.65 2.43
N ALA A 169 13.11 -7.45 3.47
CA ALA A 169 12.71 -8.86 3.51
C ALA A 169 11.21 -9.04 3.30
N ALA A 170 10.38 -8.23 4.00
CA ALA A 170 8.93 -8.28 3.86
C ALA A 170 8.49 -7.91 2.43
N LYS A 171 9.02 -6.84 1.83
CA LYS A 171 8.61 -6.37 0.49
C LYS A 171 9.08 -7.29 -0.64
N HIS A 172 10.23 -7.95 -0.51
CA HIS A 172 10.62 -9.07 -1.40
C HIS A 172 9.65 -10.25 -1.25
N GLY A 173 9.28 -10.60 -0.01
CA GLY A 173 8.30 -11.64 0.27
C GLY A 173 6.94 -11.38 -0.37
N VAL A 174 6.47 -10.13 -0.37
CA VAL A 174 5.22 -9.72 -1.04
C VAL A 174 5.27 -10.00 -2.55
N LEU A 175 6.40 -9.77 -3.22
CA LEU A 175 6.53 -10.08 -4.65
C LEU A 175 6.51 -11.59 -4.93
N GLY A 176 7.08 -12.39 -4.03
CA GLY A 176 6.97 -13.85 -4.08
C GLY A 176 5.52 -14.31 -3.92
N LEU A 177 4.84 -13.78 -2.89
CA LEU A 177 3.44 -14.06 -2.59
C LEU A 177 2.53 -13.67 -3.77
N MET A 178 2.73 -12.50 -4.35
CA MET A 178 1.99 -12.01 -5.51
C MET A 178 2.06 -12.97 -6.69
N ARG A 179 3.28 -13.42 -7.05
CA ARG A 179 3.48 -14.36 -8.17
C ARG A 179 2.80 -15.70 -7.93
N ASN A 180 2.91 -16.22 -6.70
CA ASN A 180 2.26 -17.47 -6.34
C ASN A 180 0.73 -17.34 -6.37
N ALA A 181 0.18 -16.26 -5.79
CA ALA A 181 -1.26 -15.99 -5.81
C ALA A 181 -1.78 -15.82 -7.26
N ALA A 182 -1.05 -15.13 -8.12
CA ALA A 182 -1.42 -15.01 -9.55
C ALA A 182 -1.51 -16.37 -10.25
N LEU A 183 -0.55 -17.26 -9.97
CA LEU A 183 -0.51 -18.61 -10.54
C LEU A 183 -1.66 -19.49 -10.06
N GLU A 184 -1.92 -19.50 -8.75
CA GLU A 184 -2.95 -20.36 -8.14
C GLU A 184 -4.37 -19.87 -8.45
N LEU A 185 -4.58 -18.54 -8.46
CA LEU A 185 -5.90 -17.93 -8.57
C LEU A 185 -6.35 -17.67 -10.00
N GLY A 186 -5.45 -17.73 -10.98
CA GLY A 186 -5.75 -17.51 -12.39
C GLY A 186 -6.85 -18.45 -12.95
N ARG A 187 -6.90 -19.69 -12.48
CA ARG A 187 -7.97 -20.66 -12.82
C ARG A 187 -9.38 -20.22 -12.40
N TYR A 188 -9.48 -19.27 -11.48
CA TYR A 188 -10.74 -18.69 -11.00
C TYR A 188 -11.02 -17.31 -11.60
N ASN A 189 -10.24 -16.90 -12.61
CA ASN A 189 -10.31 -15.58 -13.20
C ASN A 189 -10.04 -14.45 -12.19
N ILE A 190 -9.17 -14.71 -11.21
CA ILE A 190 -8.72 -13.72 -10.23
C ILE A 190 -7.29 -13.33 -10.59
N ARG A 191 -7.07 -12.04 -10.84
CA ARG A 191 -5.75 -11.47 -11.12
C ARG A 191 -5.08 -11.04 -9.81
N CYS A 192 -3.77 -11.19 -9.73
CA CYS A 192 -2.98 -10.69 -8.60
C CYS A 192 -1.74 -9.98 -9.13
N ASN A 193 -1.60 -8.70 -8.80
CA ASN A 193 -0.48 -7.86 -9.18
C ASN A 193 0.04 -7.06 -7.98
N ALA A 194 1.21 -6.45 -8.11
CA ALA A 194 1.74 -5.55 -7.10
C ALA A 194 2.08 -4.19 -7.70
N VAL A 195 1.79 -3.11 -6.96
CA VAL A 195 2.43 -1.82 -7.17
C VAL A 195 3.68 -1.74 -6.31
N CYS A 196 4.74 -1.13 -6.85
CA CYS A 196 6.02 -0.98 -6.18
C CYS A 196 6.38 0.51 -6.14
N PRO A 197 5.85 1.25 -5.14
CA PRO A 197 6.10 2.68 -5.02
C PRO A 197 7.58 2.98 -4.74
N GLY A 198 8.07 4.09 -5.28
CA GLY A 198 9.27 4.78 -4.82
C GLY A 198 8.99 5.57 -3.54
N PHE A 199 9.62 6.74 -3.41
CA PHE A 199 9.42 7.60 -2.25
C PHE A 199 8.09 8.38 -2.37
N VAL A 200 7.13 8.08 -1.49
CA VAL A 200 5.78 8.67 -1.52
C VAL A 200 5.59 9.61 -0.33
N ASP A 201 5.05 10.81 -0.55
CA ASP A 201 4.79 11.80 0.50
C ASP A 201 3.63 11.36 1.41
N THR A 202 3.98 10.76 2.52
CA THR A 202 3.03 10.27 3.54
C THR A 202 3.59 10.44 4.95
N LYS A 203 2.74 10.27 5.95
CA LYS A 203 3.16 10.25 7.37
C LYS A 203 4.18 9.14 7.70
N MET A 204 4.23 8.08 6.91
CA MET A 204 5.24 7.01 7.04
C MET A 204 6.67 7.55 6.93
N ASN A 205 6.89 8.62 6.18
CA ASN A 205 8.19 9.26 5.95
C ASN A 205 8.33 10.61 6.67
N ASP A 206 7.36 11.01 7.52
CA ASP A 206 7.32 12.34 8.13
C ASP A 206 7.70 12.26 9.62
N TRP A 207 8.92 11.84 9.90
CA TRP A 207 9.50 11.70 11.23
C TRP A 207 11.02 11.80 11.20
N GLN A 208 11.65 12.03 12.36
CA GLN A 208 13.08 12.38 12.45
C GLN A 208 14.02 11.41 11.75
N GLY A 209 13.85 10.10 11.92
CA GLY A 209 14.73 9.12 11.26
C GLY A 209 14.64 9.14 9.73
N ALA A 210 13.46 9.46 9.17
CA ALA A 210 13.32 9.65 7.73
C ALA A 210 14.01 10.94 7.25
N TYR A 211 13.97 11.98 8.07
CA TYR A 211 14.70 13.24 7.78
C TYR A 211 16.20 13.02 7.81
N ASP A 212 16.70 12.38 8.86
CA ASP A 212 18.13 12.07 9.03
C ASP A 212 18.66 11.19 7.88
N MET A 213 17.87 10.20 7.45
CA MET A 213 18.22 9.36 6.31
C MET A 213 18.40 10.17 5.03
N MET A 214 17.49 11.11 4.77
CA MET A 214 17.53 11.95 3.57
C MET A 214 18.60 13.03 3.64
N ALA A 215 18.92 13.53 4.83
CA ALA A 215 20.01 14.46 5.07
C ALA A 215 21.40 13.79 5.06
N GLY A 216 21.46 12.45 5.11
CA GLY A 216 22.71 11.71 5.22
C GLY A 216 23.34 11.67 6.62
N GLY A 217 22.58 12.07 7.66
CA GLY A 217 23.03 12.06 9.05
C GLY A 217 22.06 12.72 10.03
N PRO A 218 22.38 12.67 11.35
CA PRO A 218 21.52 13.21 12.40
C PRO A 218 21.26 14.73 12.25
N GLY A 219 20.06 15.17 12.62
CA GLY A 219 19.64 16.58 12.57
C GLY A 219 19.00 17.00 11.26
N GLY A 220 18.62 16.03 10.43
CA GLY A 220 17.85 16.28 9.22
C GLY A 220 16.52 17.00 9.50
N THR A 221 16.05 17.73 8.51
CA THR A 221 14.82 18.51 8.54
C THR A 221 13.79 17.98 7.55
N ARG A 222 12.57 18.48 7.65
CA ARG A 222 11.53 18.22 6.66
C ARG A 222 11.91 18.74 5.27
N GLU A 223 12.66 19.85 5.19
CA GLU A 223 13.18 20.40 3.95
C GLU A 223 14.24 19.47 3.32
N ASP A 224 15.15 18.92 4.13
CA ASP A 224 16.12 17.91 3.68
C ASP A 224 15.43 16.68 3.10
N ARG A 225 14.36 16.22 3.74
CA ARG A 225 13.54 15.12 3.23
C ARG A 225 12.93 15.46 1.87
N GLN A 226 12.39 16.67 1.71
CA GLN A 226 11.76 17.09 0.46
C GLN A 226 12.81 17.26 -0.65
N SER A 227 13.91 17.90 -0.36
CA SER A 227 15.01 18.08 -1.29
C SER A 227 15.67 16.76 -1.68
N GLY A 228 16.01 15.93 -0.68
CA GLY A 228 16.64 14.62 -0.87
C GLY A 228 15.78 13.65 -1.69
N ALA A 229 14.47 13.80 -1.63
CA ALA A 229 13.55 12.97 -2.43
C ALA A 229 13.77 13.10 -3.95
N HIS A 230 14.29 14.25 -4.43
CA HIS A 230 14.61 14.43 -5.84
C HIS A 230 15.75 13.53 -6.31
N ASN A 231 16.66 13.16 -5.41
CA ASN A 231 17.76 12.23 -5.72
C ASN A 231 17.29 10.79 -5.99
N TRP A 232 16.03 10.50 -5.68
CA TRP A 232 15.40 9.19 -5.84
C TRP A 232 14.53 9.11 -7.12
N SER A 233 14.61 10.10 -7.99
CA SER A 233 13.85 10.13 -9.24
C SER A 233 14.74 10.51 -10.43
N VAL A 234 14.49 9.89 -11.57
CA VAL A 234 15.08 10.27 -12.85
C VAL A 234 14.28 11.40 -13.50
N LEU A 235 12.97 11.43 -13.24
CA LEU A 235 12.09 12.40 -13.88
C LEU A 235 12.27 13.79 -13.27
N ALA A 236 12.53 14.77 -14.10
CA ALA A 236 12.67 16.18 -13.71
C ALA A 236 11.42 16.68 -12.96
N GLY A 237 11.62 17.50 -11.94
CA GLY A 237 10.55 18.04 -11.08
C GLY A 237 9.82 16.98 -10.23
N ARG A 238 10.34 15.76 -10.12
CA ARG A 238 9.74 14.68 -9.33
C ARG A 238 10.61 14.36 -8.12
N GLY A 239 10.20 14.89 -6.98
CA GLY A 239 10.71 14.51 -5.65
C GLY A 239 9.81 13.42 -5.04
N ALA A 240 9.30 13.68 -3.84
CA ALA A 240 8.33 12.78 -3.21
C ALA A 240 7.05 12.66 -4.05
N LEU A 241 6.68 11.43 -4.41
CA LEU A 241 5.51 11.16 -5.23
C LEU A 241 4.23 11.41 -4.43
N SER A 242 3.21 11.98 -5.08
CA SER A 242 1.88 12.05 -4.48
C SER A 242 1.26 10.66 -4.34
N PRO A 243 0.55 10.35 -3.23
CA PRO A 243 -0.26 9.14 -3.11
C PRO A 243 -1.19 8.90 -4.30
N ALA A 244 -1.74 9.98 -4.90
CA ALA A 244 -2.60 9.90 -6.08
C ALA A 244 -1.88 9.32 -7.32
N THR A 245 -0.57 9.47 -7.42
CA THR A 245 0.23 8.86 -8.50
C THR A 245 0.17 7.35 -8.42
N ILE A 246 0.32 6.80 -7.21
CA ILE A 246 0.24 5.35 -6.98
C ILE A 246 -1.20 4.86 -7.19
N SER A 247 -2.19 5.65 -6.73
CA SER A 247 -3.61 5.29 -6.85
C SER A 247 -4.07 5.15 -8.29
N LYS A 248 -3.51 5.89 -9.24
CA LYS A 248 -3.79 5.73 -10.68
C LYS A 248 -3.34 4.37 -11.20
N ALA A 249 -2.19 3.89 -10.77
CA ALA A 249 -1.70 2.54 -11.12
C ALA A 249 -2.57 1.44 -10.47
N VAL A 250 -2.97 1.64 -9.21
CA VAL A 250 -3.90 0.73 -8.51
C VAL A 250 -5.24 0.67 -9.25
N LEU A 251 -5.82 1.80 -9.65
CA LEU A 251 -7.07 1.86 -10.41
C LEU A 251 -6.94 1.09 -11.74
N TRP A 252 -5.86 1.31 -12.48
CA TRP A 252 -5.63 0.59 -13.74
C TRP A 252 -5.55 -0.92 -13.50
N LEU A 253 -4.73 -1.38 -12.55
CA LEU A 253 -4.60 -2.81 -12.22
C LEU A 253 -5.91 -3.42 -11.70
N ALA A 254 -6.75 -2.64 -11.03
CA ALA A 254 -8.04 -3.08 -10.51
C ALA A 254 -9.14 -3.17 -11.58
N SER A 255 -8.96 -2.51 -12.70
CA SER A 255 -9.96 -2.37 -13.77
C SER A 255 -9.84 -3.43 -14.87
N ASP A 256 -10.79 -3.41 -15.80
CA ASP A 256 -10.78 -4.26 -17.00
C ASP A 256 -9.77 -3.79 -18.05
N ASP A 257 -9.24 -2.55 -17.94
CA ASP A 257 -8.13 -2.08 -18.77
C ASP A 257 -6.84 -2.94 -18.55
N ALA A 258 -6.78 -3.69 -17.45
CA ALA A 258 -5.71 -4.64 -17.13
C ALA A 258 -6.20 -6.10 -17.10
N ALA A 259 -7.23 -6.46 -17.87
CA ALA A 259 -7.86 -7.79 -17.84
C ALA A 259 -6.86 -8.94 -18.09
N ASP A 260 -5.90 -8.72 -18.94
CA ASP A 260 -4.87 -9.71 -19.30
C ASP A 260 -3.56 -9.56 -18.53
N VAL A 261 -3.56 -8.75 -17.44
CA VAL A 261 -2.37 -8.47 -16.62
C VAL A 261 -2.48 -9.16 -15.27
N THR A 262 -1.66 -10.17 -15.03
CA THR A 262 -1.51 -10.85 -13.73
C THR A 262 -0.06 -11.27 -13.49
N GLY A 263 0.38 -11.30 -12.23
CA GLY A 263 1.74 -11.67 -11.85
C GLY A 263 2.79 -10.57 -12.08
N VAL A 264 2.34 -9.32 -12.31
CA VAL A 264 3.22 -8.18 -12.59
C VAL A 264 3.53 -7.41 -11.30
N ALA A 265 4.79 -7.10 -11.10
CA ALA A 265 5.26 -6.11 -10.14
C ALA A 265 5.52 -4.81 -10.89
N LEU A 266 4.67 -3.79 -10.68
CA LEU A 266 4.69 -2.52 -11.41
C LEU A 266 5.37 -1.42 -10.58
N PRO A 267 6.61 -1.01 -10.92
CA PRO A 267 7.23 0.16 -10.30
C PRO A 267 6.46 1.44 -10.63
N VAL A 268 6.23 2.25 -9.61
CA VAL A 268 5.69 3.61 -9.72
C VAL A 268 6.60 4.50 -8.88
N ASP A 269 7.75 4.82 -9.42
CA ASP A 269 8.93 5.24 -8.66
C ASP A 269 9.70 6.43 -9.25
N GLY A 270 9.19 7.04 -10.32
CA GLY A 270 9.89 8.11 -11.02
C GLY A 270 11.17 7.67 -11.73
N GLY A 271 11.36 6.36 -11.94
CA GLY A 271 12.55 5.78 -12.55
C GLY A 271 13.65 5.45 -11.54
N HIS A 272 13.33 5.39 -10.25
CA HIS A 272 14.31 5.08 -9.19
C HIS A 272 15.11 3.79 -9.45
N LEU A 273 14.43 2.71 -9.81
CA LEU A 273 15.06 1.39 -9.99
C LEU A 273 16.07 1.29 -11.16
N ILE A 274 16.15 2.30 -12.02
CA ILE A 274 17.16 2.35 -13.08
C ILE A 274 18.35 3.24 -12.75
N LEU A 275 18.35 3.89 -11.56
CA LEU A 275 19.49 4.68 -11.11
C LEU A 275 20.65 3.77 -10.68
N PRO A 276 21.91 4.10 -11.02
CA PRO A 276 23.08 3.36 -10.52
C PRO A 276 23.44 3.75 -9.07
N GLY A 277 22.45 4.09 -8.24
CA GLY A 277 22.58 4.63 -6.90
C GLY A 277 21.57 5.75 -6.68
N ILE A 278 22.04 6.99 -6.59
CA ILE A 278 21.15 8.18 -6.52
C ILE A 278 21.32 9.05 -7.77
N ASN A 279 20.33 9.87 -8.06
CA ASN A 279 20.46 10.94 -9.04
C ASN A 279 21.34 12.05 -8.44
N ALA A 280 22.57 12.20 -8.96
CA ALA A 280 23.54 13.18 -8.46
C ALA A 280 23.28 14.61 -8.95
N ASP A 281 22.42 14.78 -9.97
CA ASP A 281 22.08 16.09 -10.55
C ASP A 281 20.57 16.17 -10.84
N PRO A 282 19.73 16.16 -9.80
CA PRO A 282 18.28 16.19 -9.96
C PRO A 282 17.81 17.57 -10.40
N VAL A 283 16.86 17.61 -11.33
CA VAL A 283 16.16 18.84 -11.71
C VAL A 283 14.94 19.01 -10.80
N HIS A 284 14.95 20.06 -9.98
CA HIS A 284 13.92 20.33 -8.98
C HIS A 284 12.67 20.98 -9.57
N ASP A 285 12.86 21.87 -10.55
CA ASP A 285 11.79 22.64 -11.18
C ASP A 285 11.73 22.35 -12.70
N LEU A 286 10.52 22.41 -13.26
CA LEU A 286 10.25 22.37 -14.71
C LEU A 286 9.75 23.72 -15.18
#